data_a844f8b557c401cd7908e3013d3cfade
#
_entry.id   a844f8b557c401cd7908e3013d3cfade
#
_cell.length_a   1.000
_cell.length_b   1.000
_cell.length_c   1.000
_cell.angle_alpha   90.00
_cell.angle_beta   90.00
_cell.angle_gamma   90.00
#
_symmetry.space_group_name_H-M   'P 1'
#
loop_
_entity.id
_entity.type
_entity.pdbx_description
1 polymer ?
#
loop_
_entity_poly.entity_id
_entity_poly.type
_entity_poly.pdbx_seq_one_letter_code
_entity_poly.pdbx_strand_id
1 'polypeptide(L)'
;EALEAAKPHIRVLCEAQMEVAAHASKPTAEFPLYLDYTDEQYAAVEEAAQAHDLAGAIAAEGKQARDAATDAVREKVLVDLAERFTSEEDVKALKAAFRAVTKKLVRHRTLTEGVRIDGRGLKDIRTLGAEVEVLPRVHGSAVFERGETQILGVTTLNMLRMEQQIDDLSPVTHKRYMHQYIFPPFSTGETGRVGAPKRREIGHGALAERALVPVLPGRDEFPYAIRQVSEALGSNGSTSMGSVCASTLSLLQAGVPLRAPVAGIAMGLMHEEIDGETAWATLTDILGSEDAFGDMDFKVAGTRDFITALQLDTKLDGLPSEVLAGA
;
A
#
# COMPACT_ATOMS: atom_id res chain seq x y z
N GLU A 1 12.75 8.10 -16.40
CA GLU A 1 13.04 7.49 -17.72
C GLU A 1 12.01 6.40 -18.08
N ALA A 2 11.84 5.34 -17.26
CA ALA A 2 10.91 4.23 -17.58
C ALA A 2 9.46 4.69 -17.77
N LEU A 3 8.96 5.61 -16.93
CA LEU A 3 7.62 6.18 -17.07
C LEU A 3 7.46 6.99 -18.36
N GLU A 4 8.48 7.78 -18.72
CA GLU A 4 8.48 8.53 -19.98
C GLU A 4 8.53 7.60 -21.21
N ALA A 5 9.31 6.51 -21.12
CA ALA A 5 9.38 5.52 -22.19
C ALA A 5 8.04 4.76 -22.41
N ALA A 6 7.24 4.59 -21.35
CA ALA A 6 5.93 3.92 -21.45
C ALA A 6 4.85 4.79 -22.11
N LYS A 7 4.90 6.13 -21.98
CA LYS A 7 3.86 7.06 -22.46
C LYS A 7 3.49 6.90 -23.96
N PRO A 8 4.45 6.80 -24.91
CA PRO A 8 4.11 6.60 -26.30
C PRO A 8 3.28 5.33 -26.57
N HIS A 9 3.62 4.23 -25.89
CA HIS A 9 2.91 2.95 -26.04
C HIS A 9 1.50 3.01 -25.43
N ILE A 10 1.34 3.67 -24.27
CA ILE A 10 0.04 3.90 -23.66
C ILE A 10 -0.84 4.76 -24.56
N ARG A 11 -0.25 5.80 -25.19
CA ARG A 11 -0.99 6.67 -26.14
C ARG A 11 -1.59 5.89 -27.30
N VAL A 12 -0.82 4.97 -27.89
CA VAL A 12 -1.34 4.10 -28.98
C VAL A 12 -2.55 3.30 -28.52
N LEU A 13 -2.54 2.76 -27.31
CA LEU A 13 -3.67 2.04 -26.75
C LEU A 13 -4.87 2.94 -26.48
N CYS A 14 -4.66 4.17 -26.02
CA CYS A 14 -5.73 5.15 -25.83
C CYS A 14 -6.36 5.57 -27.17
N GLU A 15 -5.55 5.86 -28.18
CA GLU A 15 -6.01 6.22 -29.53
C GLU A 15 -6.84 5.10 -30.16
N ALA A 16 -6.40 3.84 -30.04
CA ALA A 16 -7.16 2.69 -30.51
C ALA A 16 -8.53 2.54 -29.81
N GLN A 17 -8.60 2.80 -28.51
CA GLN A 17 -9.86 2.79 -27.76
C GLN A 17 -10.79 3.94 -28.19
N MET A 18 -10.24 5.12 -28.44
CA MET A 18 -11.02 6.26 -28.95
C MET A 18 -11.58 5.98 -30.34
N GLU A 19 -10.82 5.33 -31.23
CA GLU A 19 -11.29 4.90 -32.53
C GLU A 19 -12.45 3.90 -32.41
N VAL A 20 -12.34 2.88 -31.56
CA VAL A 20 -13.42 1.93 -31.29
C VAL A 20 -14.64 2.63 -30.69
N ALA A 21 -14.46 3.56 -29.77
CA ALA A 21 -15.55 4.31 -29.15
C ALA A 21 -16.34 5.16 -30.19
N ALA A 22 -15.66 5.69 -31.22
CA ALA A 22 -16.33 6.44 -32.29
C ALA A 22 -17.31 5.56 -33.09
N HIS A 23 -17.12 4.24 -33.10
CA HIS A 23 -18.02 3.28 -33.75
C HIS A 23 -19.05 2.67 -32.80
N ALA A 24 -19.07 3.07 -31.53
CA ALA A 24 -20.03 2.56 -30.56
C ALA A 24 -21.46 2.93 -30.92
N SER A 25 -22.36 1.94 -30.97
CA SER A 25 -23.76 2.13 -31.32
C SER A 25 -24.66 2.51 -30.16
N LYS A 26 -24.15 2.41 -28.91
CA LYS A 26 -24.92 2.71 -27.70
C LYS A 26 -24.45 4.04 -27.11
N PRO A 27 -25.40 4.93 -26.73
CA PRO A 27 -25.04 6.14 -26.03
C PRO A 27 -24.45 5.83 -24.66
N THR A 28 -23.56 6.69 -24.19
CA THR A 28 -23.08 6.63 -22.79
C THR A 28 -24.26 6.86 -21.85
N ALA A 29 -24.44 5.92 -20.90
CA ALA A 29 -25.46 6.07 -19.88
C ALA A 29 -25.01 7.09 -18.84
N GLU A 30 -25.93 7.94 -18.41
CA GLU A 30 -25.72 8.80 -17.26
C GLU A 30 -26.06 8.03 -15.99
N PHE A 31 -25.14 8.05 -15.02
CA PHE A 31 -25.35 7.44 -13.72
C PHE A 31 -25.45 8.53 -12.67
N PRO A 32 -26.46 8.49 -11.78
CA PRO A 32 -26.53 9.44 -10.68
C PRO A 32 -25.38 9.21 -9.72
N LEU A 33 -24.74 10.29 -9.29
CA LEU A 33 -23.74 10.27 -8.23
C LEU A 33 -24.49 10.46 -6.90
N TYR A 34 -24.42 9.44 -6.05
CA TYR A 34 -24.95 9.52 -4.69
C TYR A 34 -23.80 9.84 -3.75
N LEU A 35 -23.94 10.92 -3.00
CA LEU A 35 -23.05 11.20 -1.88
C LEU A 35 -23.44 10.30 -0.70
N ASP A 36 -22.44 9.81 0.00
CA ASP A 36 -22.65 8.96 1.18
C ASP A 36 -23.26 9.72 2.36
N TYR A 37 -23.29 11.07 2.31
CA TYR A 37 -23.82 11.97 3.31
C TYR A 37 -24.22 13.31 2.68
N THR A 38 -25.07 14.06 3.37
CA THR A 38 -25.46 15.43 2.99
C THR A 38 -24.52 16.46 3.62
N ASP A 39 -24.52 17.70 3.10
CA ASP A 39 -23.77 18.82 3.70
C ASP A 39 -24.21 19.11 5.13
N GLU A 40 -25.52 18.95 5.43
CA GLU A 40 -26.06 19.11 6.79
C GLU A 40 -25.50 18.05 7.75
N GLN A 41 -25.45 16.79 7.33
CA GLN A 41 -24.88 15.70 8.11
C GLN A 41 -23.38 15.91 8.32
N TYR A 42 -22.66 16.35 7.28
CA TYR A 42 -21.23 16.64 7.37
C TYR A 42 -20.95 17.76 8.39
N ALA A 43 -21.65 18.89 8.29
CA ALA A 43 -21.46 20.03 9.21
C ALA A 43 -21.78 19.66 10.66
N ALA A 44 -22.88 18.92 10.90
CA ALA A 44 -23.23 18.45 12.23
C ALA A 44 -22.17 17.51 12.84
N VAL A 45 -21.61 16.61 12.02
CA VAL A 45 -20.53 15.71 12.45
C VAL A 45 -19.24 16.47 12.70
N GLU A 46 -18.88 17.45 11.87
CA GLU A 46 -17.68 18.27 12.04
C GLU A 46 -17.72 19.04 13.37
N GLU A 47 -18.86 19.67 13.69
CA GLU A 47 -19.07 20.37 14.96
C GLU A 47 -18.98 19.43 16.17
N ALA A 48 -19.69 18.31 16.14
CA ALA A 48 -19.70 17.34 17.24
C ALA A 48 -18.31 16.67 17.41
N ALA A 49 -17.62 16.34 16.33
CA ALA A 49 -16.27 15.75 16.37
C ALA A 49 -15.23 16.72 16.96
N GLN A 50 -15.36 18.01 16.66
CA GLN A 50 -14.52 19.04 17.25
C GLN A 50 -14.81 19.19 18.77
N ALA A 51 -16.07 19.15 19.19
CA ALA A 51 -16.46 19.21 20.61
C ALA A 51 -15.91 18.03 21.42
N HIS A 52 -15.73 16.86 20.80
CA HIS A 52 -15.17 15.66 21.43
C HIS A 52 -13.66 15.47 21.20
N ASP A 53 -12.94 16.51 20.79
CA ASP A 53 -11.48 16.50 20.59
C ASP A 53 -11.00 15.38 19.65
N LEU A 54 -11.57 15.30 18.45
CA LEU A 54 -11.09 14.39 17.42
C LEU A 54 -9.60 14.63 17.09
N ALA A 55 -9.13 15.87 17.17
CA ALA A 55 -7.71 16.20 16.92
C ALA A 55 -6.78 15.52 17.91
N GLY A 56 -7.12 15.51 19.20
CA GLY A 56 -6.38 14.78 20.23
C GLY A 56 -6.47 13.26 20.05
N ALA A 57 -7.64 12.75 19.66
CA ALA A 57 -7.84 11.32 19.43
C ALA A 57 -6.95 10.78 18.28
N ILE A 58 -6.85 11.48 17.16
CA ILE A 58 -6.01 11.07 16.02
C ILE A 58 -4.50 11.24 16.30
N ALA A 59 -4.13 12.03 17.30
CA ALA A 59 -2.74 12.22 17.71
C ALA A 59 -2.26 11.18 18.74
N ALA A 60 -3.12 10.25 19.18
CA ALA A 60 -2.76 9.22 20.15
C ALA A 60 -1.63 8.33 19.61
N GLU A 61 -0.67 8.00 20.49
CA GLU A 61 0.50 7.21 20.14
C GLU A 61 0.15 5.72 19.94
N GLY A 62 0.61 5.15 18.83
CA GLY A 62 0.38 3.76 18.45
C GLY A 62 -0.98 3.52 17.77
N LYS A 63 -1.02 2.57 16.84
CA LYS A 63 -2.22 2.29 16.03
C LYS A 63 -3.43 1.94 16.89
N GLN A 64 -3.30 0.99 17.82
CA GLN A 64 -4.42 0.49 18.62
C GLN A 64 -5.03 1.57 19.51
N ALA A 65 -4.19 2.39 20.17
CA ALA A 65 -4.65 3.48 21.02
C ALA A 65 -5.36 4.56 20.19
N ARG A 66 -4.82 4.90 19.03
CA ARG A 66 -5.41 5.88 18.11
C ARG A 66 -6.75 5.40 17.55
N ASP A 67 -6.82 4.14 17.08
CA ASP A 67 -8.05 3.55 16.57
C ASP A 67 -9.13 3.54 17.66
N ALA A 68 -8.79 3.10 18.88
CA ALA A 68 -9.72 3.09 20.02
C ALA A 68 -10.19 4.49 20.42
N ALA A 69 -9.28 5.48 20.46
CA ALA A 69 -9.63 6.87 20.77
C ALA A 69 -10.55 7.48 19.70
N THR A 70 -10.23 7.25 18.42
CA THR A 70 -11.05 7.74 17.30
C THR A 70 -12.44 7.09 17.27
N ASP A 71 -12.51 5.77 17.55
CA ASP A 71 -13.77 5.05 17.66
C ASP A 71 -14.61 5.57 18.83
N ALA A 72 -13.99 5.87 19.97
CA ALA A 72 -14.69 6.44 21.11
C ALA A 72 -15.29 7.84 20.80
N VAL A 73 -14.58 8.68 20.06
CA VAL A 73 -15.10 9.96 19.57
C VAL A 73 -16.27 9.72 18.61
N ARG A 74 -16.13 8.80 17.66
CA ARG A 74 -17.21 8.47 16.71
C ARG A 74 -18.48 8.04 17.42
N GLU A 75 -18.40 7.17 18.43
CA GLU A 75 -19.57 6.73 19.20
C GLU A 75 -20.25 7.89 19.94
N LYS A 76 -19.49 8.81 20.53
CA LYS A 76 -20.05 10.01 21.16
C LYS A 76 -20.77 10.90 20.15
N VAL A 77 -20.16 11.15 18.99
CA VAL A 77 -20.78 11.92 17.89
C VAL A 77 -22.10 11.29 17.45
N LEU A 78 -22.15 9.96 17.31
CA LEU A 78 -23.37 9.26 16.94
C LEU A 78 -24.46 9.37 18.02
N VAL A 79 -24.09 9.35 19.29
CA VAL A 79 -25.02 9.54 20.41
C VAL A 79 -25.58 10.95 20.41
N ASP A 80 -24.74 11.97 20.26
CA ASP A 80 -25.17 13.38 20.26
C ASP A 80 -26.13 13.72 19.11
N LEU A 81 -25.95 13.06 17.97
CA LEU A 81 -26.74 13.28 16.77
C LEU A 81 -27.94 12.33 16.62
N ALA A 82 -28.12 11.36 17.52
CA ALA A 82 -29.15 10.33 17.41
C ALA A 82 -30.61 10.87 17.42
N GLU A 83 -30.87 11.97 18.13
CA GLU A 83 -32.21 12.59 18.14
C GLU A 83 -32.53 13.35 16.85
N ARG A 84 -31.48 13.83 16.14
CA ARG A 84 -31.61 14.60 14.89
C ARG A 84 -31.67 13.72 13.66
N PHE A 85 -30.92 12.61 13.67
CA PHE A 85 -30.75 11.69 12.55
C PHE A 85 -31.09 10.27 13.01
N THR A 86 -32.32 9.84 12.73
CA THR A 86 -32.93 8.67 13.41
C THR A 86 -32.98 7.40 12.58
N SER A 87 -32.81 7.49 11.26
CA SER A 87 -32.88 6.32 10.37
C SER A 87 -31.56 5.52 10.34
N GLU A 88 -31.65 4.24 9.97
CA GLU A 88 -30.44 3.42 9.75
C GLU A 88 -29.56 3.98 8.62
N GLU A 89 -30.16 4.63 7.63
CA GLU A 89 -29.45 5.30 6.53
C GLU A 89 -28.71 6.52 7.03
N ASP A 90 -29.32 7.32 7.92
CA ASP A 90 -28.63 8.44 8.56
C ASP A 90 -27.42 7.98 9.36
N VAL A 91 -27.51 6.91 10.14
CA VAL A 91 -26.36 6.37 10.90
C VAL A 91 -25.21 5.97 9.98
N LYS A 92 -25.50 5.40 8.81
CA LYS A 92 -24.47 5.08 7.81
C LYS A 92 -23.84 6.37 7.25
N ALA A 93 -24.68 7.36 6.93
CA ALA A 93 -24.25 8.65 6.43
C ALA A 93 -23.38 9.41 7.44
N LEU A 94 -23.76 9.43 8.73
CA LEU A 94 -22.96 10.04 9.80
C LEU A 94 -21.60 9.37 9.96
N LYS A 95 -21.51 8.03 9.84
CA LYS A 95 -20.23 7.30 9.85
C LYS A 95 -19.35 7.66 8.65
N ALA A 96 -19.94 7.81 7.47
CA ALA A 96 -19.23 8.24 6.27
C ALA A 96 -18.75 9.69 6.41
N ALA A 97 -19.59 10.60 6.91
CA ALA A 97 -19.23 11.97 7.21
C ALA A 97 -18.11 12.07 8.25
N PHE A 98 -18.15 11.27 9.32
CA PHE A 98 -17.09 11.21 10.34
C PHE A 98 -15.74 10.82 9.73
N ARG A 99 -15.74 9.84 8.82
CA ARG A 99 -14.53 9.46 8.08
C ARG A 99 -14.01 10.59 7.20
N ALA A 100 -14.91 11.34 6.56
CA ALA A 100 -14.54 12.48 5.72
C ALA A 100 -13.94 13.63 6.54
N VAL A 101 -14.55 13.95 7.70
CA VAL A 101 -14.03 14.94 8.67
C VAL A 101 -12.64 14.52 9.18
N THR A 102 -12.47 13.25 9.56
CA THR A 102 -11.18 12.72 10.00
C THR A 102 -10.13 12.85 8.90
N LYS A 103 -10.48 12.47 7.66
CA LYS A 103 -9.61 12.61 6.49
C LYS A 103 -9.17 14.06 6.28
N LYS A 104 -10.11 15.02 6.30
CA LYS A 104 -9.83 16.45 6.14
C LYS A 104 -8.87 16.95 7.22
N LEU A 105 -9.11 16.59 8.47
CA LEU A 105 -8.27 17.02 9.60
C LEU A 105 -6.84 16.49 9.50
N VAL A 106 -6.66 15.20 9.17
CA VAL A 106 -5.34 14.59 8.99
C VAL A 106 -4.59 15.25 7.84
N ARG A 107 -5.25 15.46 6.69
CA ARG A 107 -4.65 16.08 5.50
C ARG A 107 -4.22 17.51 5.77
N HIS A 108 -5.11 18.30 6.36
CA HIS A 108 -4.84 19.70 6.72
C HIS A 108 -3.62 19.81 7.65
N ARG A 109 -3.59 19.00 8.71
CA ARG A 109 -2.44 18.98 9.64
C ARG A 109 -1.14 18.60 8.95
N THR A 110 -1.18 17.58 8.09
CA THR A 110 0.02 17.15 7.36
C THR A 110 0.55 18.24 6.43
N LEU A 111 -0.34 18.95 5.72
CA LEU A 111 0.04 19.98 4.76
C LEU A 111 0.47 21.30 5.41
N THR A 112 -0.13 21.68 6.54
CA THR A 112 0.13 22.98 7.19
C THR A 112 1.23 22.91 8.27
N GLU A 113 1.26 21.80 9.03
CA GLU A 113 2.19 21.65 10.16
C GLU A 113 3.38 20.73 9.83
N GLY A 114 3.30 19.95 8.73
CA GLY A 114 4.30 18.95 8.39
C GLY A 114 4.32 17.75 9.35
N VAL A 115 3.25 17.56 10.14
CA VAL A 115 3.12 16.50 11.14
C VAL A 115 2.13 15.45 10.67
N ARG A 116 2.57 14.20 10.60
CA ARG A 116 1.78 13.05 10.15
C ARG A 116 0.91 12.50 11.28
N ILE A 117 0.00 11.59 10.92
CA ILE A 117 -0.97 10.98 11.85
C ILE A 117 -0.30 10.27 13.06
N ASP A 118 0.90 9.76 12.88
CA ASP A 118 1.68 9.10 13.93
C ASP A 118 2.74 9.99 14.57
N GLY A 119 2.73 11.29 14.28
CA GLY A 119 3.64 12.28 14.83
C GLY A 119 4.98 12.41 14.11
N ARG A 120 5.26 11.56 13.11
CA ARG A 120 6.48 11.67 12.28
C ARG A 120 6.44 12.92 11.40
N GLY A 121 7.63 13.39 11.02
CA GLY A 121 7.79 14.34 9.92
C GLY A 121 7.61 13.69 8.55
N LEU A 122 7.53 14.51 7.50
CA LEU A 122 7.18 14.04 6.13
C LEU A 122 8.17 12.99 5.57
N LYS A 123 9.45 13.06 5.95
CA LYS A 123 10.54 12.22 5.44
C LYS A 123 10.97 11.11 6.41
N ASP A 124 10.34 11.00 7.57
CA ASP A 124 10.75 10.04 8.58
C ASP A 124 10.32 8.63 8.21
N ILE A 125 11.21 7.69 8.46
CA ILE A 125 10.98 6.25 8.34
C ILE A 125 10.74 5.69 9.74
N ARG A 126 9.81 4.76 9.89
CA ARG A 126 9.58 4.02 11.13
C ARG A 126 10.82 3.24 11.54
N THR A 127 10.95 2.93 12.82
CA THR A 127 12.03 2.10 13.35
C THR A 127 12.14 0.79 12.57
N LEU A 128 13.35 0.45 12.14
CA LEU A 128 13.65 -0.77 11.41
C LEU A 128 14.26 -1.82 12.33
N GLY A 129 13.82 -3.07 12.16
CA GLY A 129 14.40 -4.25 12.78
C GLY A 129 14.63 -5.33 11.73
N ALA A 130 15.68 -6.14 11.91
CA ALA A 130 15.94 -7.28 11.07
C ALA A 130 16.64 -8.38 11.86
N GLU A 131 16.17 -9.61 11.66
CA GLU A 131 16.76 -10.81 12.25
C GLU A 131 16.85 -11.90 11.18
N VAL A 132 17.94 -12.63 11.14
CA VAL A 132 18.15 -13.76 10.23
C VAL A 132 18.31 -15.06 11.01
N GLU A 133 18.24 -16.21 10.33
CA GLU A 133 18.34 -17.54 10.97
C GLU A 133 17.22 -17.84 11.98
N VAL A 134 16.04 -17.26 11.75
CA VAL A 134 14.90 -17.38 12.66
C VAL A 134 14.34 -18.80 12.69
N LEU A 135 14.37 -19.51 11.56
CA LEU A 135 13.89 -20.88 11.41
C LEU A 135 15.05 -21.85 11.16
N PRO A 136 15.27 -22.85 12.02
CA PRO A 136 16.48 -23.68 11.97
C PRO A 136 16.49 -24.75 10.87
N ARG A 137 15.36 -25.01 10.17
CA ARG A 137 15.24 -26.14 9.24
C ARG A 137 14.95 -25.73 7.80
N VAL A 138 15.09 -24.46 7.48
CA VAL A 138 14.95 -23.91 6.11
C VAL A 138 16.33 -23.52 5.60
N HIS A 139 16.45 -23.26 4.30
CA HIS A 139 17.71 -22.85 3.71
C HIS A 139 18.07 -21.40 4.06
N GLY A 140 17.06 -20.53 4.15
CA GLY A 140 17.21 -19.18 4.63
C GLY A 140 15.92 -18.64 5.25
N SER A 141 16.05 -17.87 6.31
CA SER A 141 14.91 -17.20 6.97
C SER A 141 15.32 -15.85 7.53
N ALA A 142 14.38 -14.91 7.49
CA ALA A 142 14.57 -13.60 8.07
C ALA A 142 13.23 -13.03 8.52
N VAL A 143 13.24 -12.27 9.61
CA VAL A 143 12.17 -11.35 9.98
C VAL A 143 12.65 -9.94 9.68
N PHE A 144 11.81 -9.18 8.98
CA PHE A 144 12.00 -7.75 8.74
C PHE A 144 10.86 -6.99 9.40
N GLU A 145 11.21 -5.97 10.16
CA GLU A 145 10.29 -5.11 10.88
C GLU A 145 10.44 -3.67 10.44
N ARG A 146 9.32 -2.99 10.32
CA ARG A 146 9.23 -1.54 10.09
C ARG A 146 8.05 -1.00 10.88
N GLY A 147 8.33 -0.50 12.08
CA GLY A 147 7.30 -0.17 13.05
C GLY A 147 6.40 -1.38 13.34
N GLU A 148 5.11 -1.25 13.08
CA GLU A 148 4.11 -2.31 13.33
C GLU A 148 4.00 -3.32 12.17
N THR A 149 4.74 -3.14 11.09
CA THR A 149 4.78 -4.09 9.97
C THR A 149 5.91 -5.10 10.18
N GLN A 150 5.56 -6.38 10.23
CA GLN A 150 6.49 -7.47 10.45
C GLN A 150 6.29 -8.56 9.41
N ILE A 151 7.36 -8.97 8.73
CA ILE A 151 7.34 -9.98 7.65
C ILE A 151 8.35 -11.08 7.95
N LEU A 152 7.87 -12.32 7.92
CA LEU A 152 8.72 -13.50 7.91
C LEU A 152 9.01 -13.89 6.45
N GLY A 153 10.25 -13.81 6.03
CA GLY A 153 10.75 -14.29 4.75
C GLY A 153 11.41 -15.66 4.89
N VAL A 154 11.03 -16.61 4.04
CA VAL A 154 11.57 -17.97 4.05
C VAL A 154 12.00 -18.38 2.66
N THR A 155 13.26 -18.78 2.53
CA THR A 155 13.86 -19.26 1.27
C THR A 155 14.06 -20.76 1.32
N THR A 156 13.57 -21.46 0.29
CA THR A 156 13.79 -22.88 0.07
C THR A 156 14.45 -23.09 -1.28
N LEU A 157 15.51 -23.86 -1.31
CA LEU A 157 16.26 -24.24 -2.51
C LEU A 157 15.96 -25.69 -2.89
N ASN A 158 15.85 -25.97 -4.18
CA ASN A 158 15.67 -27.33 -4.67
C ASN A 158 16.31 -27.49 -6.06
N MET A 159 16.35 -28.72 -6.57
CA MET A 159 16.88 -29.01 -7.89
C MET A 159 16.04 -28.34 -8.99
N LEU A 160 16.66 -28.00 -10.11
CA LEU A 160 16.04 -27.27 -11.23
C LEU A 160 14.74 -27.91 -11.76
N ARG A 161 14.62 -29.23 -11.74
CA ARG A 161 13.38 -29.91 -12.17
C ARG A 161 12.14 -29.55 -11.34
N MET A 162 12.33 -28.88 -10.19
CA MET A 162 11.26 -28.38 -9.34
C MET A 162 10.84 -26.95 -9.66
N GLU A 163 11.30 -26.41 -10.78
CA GLU A 163 10.81 -25.14 -11.33
C GLU A 163 9.29 -25.24 -11.59
N GLN A 164 8.59 -24.14 -11.39
CA GLN A 164 7.17 -24.07 -11.73
C GLN A 164 7.02 -24.15 -13.25
N GLN A 165 6.20 -25.09 -13.72
CA GLN A 165 5.75 -25.11 -15.11
C GLN A 165 4.65 -24.08 -15.32
N ILE A 166 4.76 -23.33 -16.40
CA ILE A 166 3.78 -22.32 -16.83
C ILE A 166 3.12 -22.85 -18.10
N ASP A 167 1.82 -23.02 -18.04
CA ASP A 167 0.97 -23.45 -19.17
C ASP A 167 -0.07 -22.36 -19.44
N ASP A 168 0.36 -21.33 -20.17
CA ASP A 168 -0.47 -20.22 -20.60
C ASP A 168 -0.03 -19.75 -22.01
N LEU A 169 -0.59 -18.64 -22.49
CA LEU A 169 -0.28 -18.09 -23.83
C LEU A 169 1.03 -17.29 -23.86
N SER A 170 1.77 -17.19 -22.75
CA SER A 170 3.06 -16.50 -22.74
C SER A 170 4.18 -17.38 -23.29
N PRO A 171 5.29 -16.78 -23.75
CA PRO A 171 6.46 -17.53 -24.19
C PRO A 171 7.24 -18.16 -23.02
N VAL A 172 6.92 -17.81 -21.79
CA VAL A 172 7.60 -18.31 -20.58
C VAL A 172 6.98 -19.63 -20.16
N THR A 173 7.72 -20.71 -20.25
CA THR A 173 7.25 -22.06 -19.92
C THR A 173 7.65 -22.56 -18.53
N HIS A 174 8.66 -21.94 -17.94
CA HIS A 174 9.18 -22.33 -16.62
C HIS A 174 9.58 -21.11 -15.82
N LYS A 175 9.40 -21.20 -14.50
CA LYS A 175 9.72 -20.15 -13.56
C LYS A 175 10.59 -20.72 -12.43
N ARG A 176 11.85 -20.33 -12.41
CA ARG A 176 12.85 -20.80 -11.45
C ARG A 176 12.72 -20.15 -10.07
N TYR A 177 12.38 -18.86 -10.04
CA TYR A 177 12.11 -18.11 -8.82
C TYR A 177 10.60 -17.97 -8.63
N MET A 178 10.10 -18.50 -7.54
CA MET A 178 8.68 -18.52 -7.20
C MET A 178 8.48 -17.75 -5.91
N HIS A 179 7.75 -16.65 -5.94
CA HIS A 179 7.46 -15.84 -4.76
C HIS A 179 6.01 -16.00 -4.35
N GLN A 180 5.77 -16.54 -3.16
CA GLN A 180 4.45 -16.65 -2.55
C GLN A 180 4.31 -15.64 -1.42
N TYR A 181 3.32 -14.78 -1.52
CA TYR A 181 2.97 -13.79 -0.49
C TYR A 181 1.72 -14.26 0.25
N ILE A 182 1.78 -14.29 1.58
CA ILE A 182 0.71 -14.72 2.47
C ILE A 182 0.31 -13.53 3.36
N PHE A 183 -0.97 -13.19 3.32
CA PHE A 183 -1.51 -12.05 4.06
C PHE A 183 -2.74 -12.48 4.87
N PRO A 184 -2.54 -13.12 6.04
CA PRO A 184 -3.64 -13.60 6.86
C PRO A 184 -4.37 -12.43 7.54
N PRO A 185 -5.67 -12.56 7.84
CA PRO A 185 -6.46 -11.51 8.47
C PRO A 185 -5.87 -11.00 9.79
N PHE A 186 -5.28 -11.87 10.59
CA PHE A 186 -4.68 -11.50 11.88
C PHE A 186 -3.56 -10.47 11.73
N SER A 187 -2.89 -10.39 10.57
CA SER A 187 -1.81 -9.42 10.34
C SER A 187 -2.27 -7.97 10.44
N THR A 188 -3.54 -7.70 10.19
CA THR A 188 -4.19 -6.39 10.38
C THR A 188 -5.01 -6.28 11.66
N GLY A 189 -5.05 -7.35 12.48
CA GLY A 189 -5.88 -7.44 13.67
C GLY A 189 -7.35 -7.76 13.36
N GLU A 190 -7.65 -8.26 12.17
CA GLU A 190 -9.01 -8.56 11.73
C GLU A 190 -9.31 -10.07 11.83
N THR A 191 -10.59 -10.40 11.93
CA THR A 191 -11.09 -11.77 11.73
C THR A 191 -11.48 -11.95 10.26
N GLY A 192 -11.23 -13.12 9.71
CA GLY A 192 -11.58 -13.38 8.32
C GLY A 192 -11.34 -14.83 7.90
N ARG A 193 -11.85 -15.18 6.72
CA ARG A 193 -11.65 -16.50 6.14
C ARG A 193 -10.22 -16.64 5.61
N VAL A 194 -9.55 -17.69 6.06
CA VAL A 194 -8.26 -18.16 5.51
C VAL A 194 -8.55 -19.21 4.45
N GLY A 195 -7.88 -19.14 3.29
CA GLY A 195 -8.12 -20.08 2.19
C GLY A 195 -7.23 -19.79 0.98
N ALA A 196 -7.77 -19.93 -0.23
CA ALA A 196 -7.04 -19.63 -1.46
C ALA A 196 -6.57 -18.16 -1.51
N PRO A 197 -5.40 -17.88 -2.13
CA PRO A 197 -4.88 -16.52 -2.27
C PRO A 197 -5.88 -15.60 -2.96
N LYS A 198 -6.06 -14.40 -2.40
CA LYS A 198 -6.87 -13.35 -3.00
C LYS A 198 -6.04 -12.56 -4.01
N ARG A 199 -6.69 -11.74 -4.84
CA ARG A 199 -6.02 -10.88 -5.85
C ARG A 199 -4.93 -10.00 -5.25
N ARG A 200 -5.13 -9.49 -4.02
CA ARG A 200 -4.14 -8.70 -3.29
C ARG A 200 -2.86 -9.50 -3.04
N GLU A 201 -2.98 -10.75 -2.59
CA GLU A 201 -1.83 -11.61 -2.33
C GLU A 201 -1.09 -11.96 -3.62
N ILE A 202 -1.81 -12.21 -4.70
CA ILE A 202 -1.23 -12.48 -6.02
C ILE A 202 -0.47 -11.24 -6.54
N GLY A 203 -1.08 -10.06 -6.49
CA GLY A 203 -0.49 -8.81 -6.97
C GLY A 203 0.73 -8.38 -6.15
N HIS A 204 0.65 -8.44 -4.82
CA HIS A 204 1.77 -8.11 -3.94
C HIS A 204 2.93 -9.09 -4.10
N GLY A 205 2.65 -10.39 -4.21
CA GLY A 205 3.65 -11.41 -4.48
C GLY A 205 4.35 -11.18 -5.83
N ALA A 206 3.59 -10.86 -6.87
CA ALA A 206 4.13 -10.56 -8.20
C ALA A 206 5.02 -9.31 -8.20
N LEU A 207 4.66 -8.26 -7.44
CA LEU A 207 5.48 -7.05 -7.31
C LEU A 207 6.80 -7.36 -6.59
N ALA A 208 6.75 -8.07 -5.47
CA ALA A 208 7.94 -8.47 -4.73
C ALA A 208 8.86 -9.39 -5.56
N GLU A 209 8.27 -10.29 -6.33
CA GLU A 209 9.03 -11.14 -7.26
C GLU A 209 9.76 -10.33 -8.32
N ARG A 210 9.06 -9.41 -9.00
CA ARG A 210 9.68 -8.53 -10.01
C ARG A 210 10.81 -7.71 -9.45
N ALA A 211 10.71 -7.27 -8.20
CA ALA A 211 11.76 -6.50 -7.54
C ALA A 211 13.07 -7.29 -7.40
N LEU A 212 13.00 -8.60 -7.22
CA LEU A 212 14.15 -9.45 -6.91
C LEU A 212 14.73 -10.18 -8.15
N VAL A 213 13.91 -10.52 -9.14
CA VAL A 213 14.34 -11.24 -10.35
C VAL A 213 15.56 -10.63 -11.02
N PRO A 214 15.69 -9.29 -11.20
CA PRO A 214 16.85 -8.70 -11.88
C PRO A 214 18.19 -8.90 -11.17
N VAL A 215 18.18 -9.16 -9.86
CA VAL A 215 19.39 -9.32 -9.05
C VAL A 215 19.73 -10.79 -8.75
N LEU A 216 18.89 -11.72 -9.16
CA LEU A 216 19.17 -13.15 -8.97
C LEU A 216 20.34 -13.61 -9.84
N PRO A 217 21.15 -14.56 -9.35
CA PRO A 217 22.21 -15.18 -10.14
C PRO A 217 21.66 -15.94 -11.34
N GLY A 218 22.45 -16.10 -12.38
CA GLY A 218 22.13 -16.91 -13.55
C GLY A 218 21.93 -18.39 -13.19
N ARG A 219 21.30 -19.15 -14.12
CA ARG A 219 21.01 -20.58 -13.92
C ARG A 219 22.30 -21.41 -13.80
N ASP A 220 23.34 -21.05 -14.56
CA ASP A 220 24.61 -21.76 -14.54
C ASP A 220 25.45 -21.38 -13.31
N GLU A 221 25.30 -20.18 -12.81
CA GLU A 221 25.98 -19.67 -11.64
C GLU A 221 25.39 -20.24 -10.33
N PHE A 222 24.08 -20.41 -10.29
CA PHE A 222 23.37 -20.94 -9.13
C PHE A 222 22.24 -21.89 -9.56
N PRO A 223 22.55 -23.20 -9.75
CA PRO A 223 21.67 -24.16 -10.41
C PRO A 223 20.58 -24.73 -9.48
N TYR A 224 19.83 -23.85 -8.82
CA TYR A 224 18.72 -24.21 -7.95
C TYR A 224 17.42 -23.53 -8.37
N ALA A 225 16.29 -24.23 -8.25
CA ALA A 225 15.00 -23.63 -8.15
C ALA A 225 14.85 -22.98 -6.77
N ILE A 226 14.34 -21.77 -6.72
CA ILE A 226 14.24 -20.95 -5.51
C ILE A 226 12.77 -20.71 -5.22
N ARG A 227 12.29 -21.13 -4.07
CA ARG A 227 10.98 -20.78 -3.55
C ARG A 227 11.13 -19.80 -2.39
N GLN A 228 10.56 -18.63 -2.56
CA GLN A 228 10.46 -17.60 -1.55
C GLN A 228 9.04 -17.54 -1.01
N VAL A 229 8.88 -17.53 0.29
CA VAL A 229 7.61 -17.28 0.97
C VAL A 229 7.78 -16.05 1.83
N SER A 230 6.84 -15.11 1.72
CA SER A 230 6.73 -13.92 2.58
C SER A 230 5.41 -14.00 3.31
N GLU A 231 5.46 -14.09 4.62
CA GLU A 231 4.29 -14.16 5.49
C GLU A 231 4.19 -12.90 6.34
N ALA A 232 3.07 -12.19 6.23
CA ALA A 232 2.80 -11.01 7.02
C ALA A 232 2.36 -11.42 8.44
N LEU A 233 3.19 -11.11 9.43
CA LEU A 233 2.90 -11.34 10.86
C LEU A 233 2.19 -10.12 11.48
N GLY A 234 2.54 -8.92 11.00
CA GLY A 234 1.89 -7.66 11.32
C GLY A 234 1.88 -6.73 10.12
N SER A 235 0.85 -5.91 9.95
CA SER A 235 0.72 -5.01 8.81
C SER A 235 0.07 -3.68 9.17
N ASN A 236 0.84 -2.60 8.93
CA ASN A 236 0.35 -1.22 8.95
C ASN A 236 1.06 -0.40 7.86
N GLY A 237 0.62 -0.56 6.61
CA GLY A 237 1.18 0.10 5.42
C GLY A 237 2.33 -0.66 4.77
N SER A 238 2.26 -0.75 3.47
CA SER A 238 3.23 -1.34 2.52
C SER A 238 3.91 -2.65 2.94
N THR A 239 3.10 -3.64 3.21
CA THR A 239 3.57 -4.99 3.56
C THR A 239 4.32 -5.66 2.39
N SER A 240 3.96 -5.35 1.13
CA SER A 240 4.65 -5.85 -0.05
C SER A 240 6.10 -5.38 -0.13
N MET A 241 6.38 -4.14 0.25
CA MET A 241 7.75 -3.62 0.28
C MET A 241 8.54 -4.18 1.47
N GLY A 242 7.90 -4.43 2.60
CA GLY A 242 8.46 -5.22 3.69
C GLY A 242 8.84 -6.64 3.25
N SER A 243 8.03 -7.26 2.38
CA SER A 243 8.32 -8.58 1.79
C SER A 243 9.55 -8.57 0.90
N VAL A 244 9.80 -7.51 0.15
CA VAL A 244 11.04 -7.34 -0.63
C VAL A 244 12.26 -7.36 0.29
N CYS A 245 12.21 -6.59 1.40
CA CYS A 245 13.30 -6.52 2.37
C CYS A 245 13.54 -7.86 3.07
N ALA A 246 12.48 -8.51 3.59
CA ALA A 246 12.59 -9.82 4.24
C ALA A 246 13.12 -10.90 3.28
N SER A 247 12.68 -10.85 2.02
CA SER A 247 13.14 -11.79 0.99
C SER A 247 14.60 -11.59 0.62
N THR A 248 15.05 -10.34 0.49
CA THR A 248 16.48 -10.05 0.29
C THR A 248 17.32 -10.64 1.41
N LEU A 249 16.94 -10.43 2.66
CA LEU A 249 17.65 -10.97 3.83
C LEU A 249 17.68 -12.50 3.84
N SER A 250 16.53 -13.14 3.62
CA SER A 250 16.43 -14.61 3.63
C SER A 250 17.16 -15.27 2.45
N LEU A 251 17.19 -14.63 1.27
CA LEU A 251 17.97 -15.10 0.12
C LEU A 251 19.47 -15.01 0.39
N LEU A 252 19.95 -13.89 0.92
CA LEU A 252 21.34 -13.72 1.30
C LEU A 252 21.75 -14.72 2.38
N GLN A 253 20.93 -14.94 3.40
CA GLN A 253 21.16 -15.91 4.46
C GLN A 253 21.18 -17.35 3.92
N ALA A 254 20.36 -17.67 2.90
CA ALA A 254 20.41 -18.96 2.21
C ALA A 254 21.65 -19.16 1.33
N GLY A 255 22.54 -18.17 1.24
CA GLY A 255 23.74 -18.21 0.39
C GLY A 255 23.49 -17.97 -1.09
N VAL A 256 22.33 -17.39 -1.46
CA VAL A 256 22.05 -17.01 -2.85
C VAL A 256 22.95 -15.80 -3.20
N PRO A 257 23.83 -15.89 -4.22
CA PRO A 257 24.74 -14.81 -4.58
C PRO A 257 23.99 -13.73 -5.39
N LEU A 258 23.22 -12.89 -4.68
CA LEU A 258 22.52 -11.76 -5.30
C LEU A 258 23.54 -10.77 -5.86
N ARG A 259 23.27 -10.22 -7.06
CA ARG A 259 24.11 -9.18 -7.68
C ARG A 259 24.18 -7.91 -6.84
N ALA A 260 23.10 -7.56 -6.16
CA ALA A 260 23.02 -6.48 -5.20
C ALA A 260 21.82 -6.69 -4.26
N PRO A 261 21.84 -6.17 -3.02
CA PRO A 261 20.68 -6.14 -2.15
C PRO A 261 19.58 -5.25 -2.73
N VAL A 262 18.32 -5.66 -2.57
CA VAL A 262 17.16 -4.88 -2.95
C VAL A 262 16.38 -4.49 -1.69
N ALA A 263 16.00 -3.22 -1.58
CA ALA A 263 15.08 -2.72 -0.58
C ALA A 263 13.84 -2.14 -1.26
N GLY A 264 12.76 -1.99 -0.49
CA GLY A 264 11.52 -1.42 -0.98
C GLY A 264 10.86 -0.50 0.05
N ILE A 265 10.20 0.55 -0.45
CA ILE A 265 9.47 1.54 0.36
C ILE A 265 8.19 1.97 -0.36
N ALA A 266 7.21 2.45 0.42
CA ALA A 266 6.03 3.12 -0.12
C ALA A 266 6.05 4.60 0.22
N MET A 267 5.85 5.41 -0.81
CA MET A 267 5.74 6.86 -0.74
C MET A 267 4.28 7.26 -0.93
N GLY A 268 3.86 8.29 -0.23
CA GLY A 268 2.52 8.86 -0.36
C GLY A 268 2.55 10.30 -0.86
N LEU A 269 1.37 10.81 -1.17
CA LEU A 269 1.15 12.20 -1.52
C LEU A 269 -0.13 12.68 -0.87
N MET A 270 -0.09 13.88 -0.32
CA MET A 270 -1.27 14.68 -0.01
C MET A 270 -1.22 15.97 -0.80
N HIS A 271 -2.34 16.36 -1.39
CA HIS A 271 -2.49 17.55 -2.20
C HIS A 271 -3.81 18.24 -1.87
N GLU A 272 -3.78 19.53 -1.64
CA GLU A 272 -4.97 20.31 -1.34
C GLU A 272 -4.77 21.78 -1.78
N GLU A 273 -5.85 22.47 -2.09
CA GLU A 273 -5.81 23.92 -2.23
C GLU A 273 -6.04 24.56 -0.87
N ILE A 274 -5.05 25.30 -0.39
CA ILE A 274 -5.09 26.02 0.90
C ILE A 274 -4.87 27.50 0.60
N ASP A 275 -5.83 28.34 0.98
CA ASP A 275 -5.80 29.80 0.76
C ASP A 275 -5.59 30.21 -0.72
N GLY A 276 -6.06 29.37 -1.66
CA GLY A 276 -5.93 29.62 -3.11
C GLY A 276 -4.58 29.22 -3.70
N GLU A 277 -3.71 28.60 -2.91
CA GLU A 277 -2.45 28.02 -3.38
C GLU A 277 -2.50 26.48 -3.28
N THR A 278 -1.91 25.81 -4.27
CA THR A 278 -1.80 24.36 -4.29
C THR A 278 -0.70 23.89 -3.35
N ALA A 279 -1.04 23.20 -2.28
CA ALA A 279 -0.11 22.61 -1.34
C ALA A 279 0.12 21.12 -1.65
N TRP A 280 1.37 20.68 -1.64
CA TRP A 280 1.79 19.29 -1.86
C TRP A 280 2.69 18.81 -0.73
N ALA A 281 2.46 17.60 -0.26
CA ALA A 281 3.35 16.92 0.68
C ALA A 281 3.59 15.47 0.23
N THR A 282 4.84 15.12 -0.07
CA THR A 282 5.26 13.73 -0.26
C THR A 282 5.61 13.12 1.09
N LEU A 283 5.12 11.90 1.33
CA LEU A 283 5.27 11.18 2.60
C LEU A 283 6.15 9.95 2.39
N THR A 284 7.18 9.80 3.20
CA THR A 284 8.04 8.62 3.19
C THR A 284 7.52 7.55 4.13
N ASP A 285 7.49 6.29 3.70
CA ASP A 285 7.04 5.16 4.52
C ASP A 285 5.63 5.35 5.08
N ILE A 286 4.64 5.32 4.19
CA ILE A 286 3.23 5.57 4.54
C ILE A 286 2.59 4.44 5.35
N LEU A 287 1.70 4.83 6.25
CA LEU A 287 0.78 3.96 6.97
C LEU A 287 -0.43 3.59 6.10
N GLY A 288 -1.16 2.54 6.49
CA GLY A 288 -2.41 2.17 5.81
C GLY A 288 -3.48 3.26 5.85
N SER A 289 -3.54 4.07 6.91
CA SER A 289 -4.42 5.25 6.98
C SER A 289 -3.99 6.37 6.04
N GLU A 290 -2.70 6.56 5.82
CA GLU A 290 -2.16 7.56 4.89
C GLU A 290 -2.35 7.15 3.43
N ASP A 291 -2.29 5.86 3.11
CA ASP A 291 -2.73 5.32 1.82
C ASP A 291 -4.23 5.61 1.59
N ALA A 292 -5.08 5.34 2.58
CA ALA A 292 -6.53 5.57 2.47
C ALA A 292 -6.88 7.06 2.34
N PHE A 293 -6.19 7.95 3.04
CA PHE A 293 -6.46 9.39 3.09
C PHE A 293 -5.66 10.21 2.08
N GLY A 294 -4.56 9.67 1.57
CA GLY A 294 -3.69 10.31 0.59
C GLY A 294 -4.22 10.20 -0.84
N ASP A 295 -3.49 10.80 -1.76
CA ASP A 295 -3.82 10.91 -3.17
C ASP A 295 -2.93 10.02 -4.05
N MET A 296 -1.87 9.44 -3.49
CA MET A 296 -0.95 8.54 -4.17
C MET A 296 -0.42 7.48 -3.20
N ASP A 297 -0.33 6.23 -3.67
CA ASP A 297 0.51 5.16 -3.13
C ASP A 297 1.55 4.79 -4.20
N PHE A 298 2.80 5.15 -3.96
CA PHE A 298 3.91 4.91 -4.88
C PHE A 298 4.92 3.97 -4.24
N LYS A 299 4.87 2.71 -4.62
CA LYS A 299 5.78 1.66 -4.16
C LYS A 299 6.99 1.60 -5.09
N VAL A 300 8.16 1.67 -4.50
CA VAL A 300 9.42 1.61 -5.21
C VAL A 300 10.32 0.56 -4.56
N ALA A 301 10.89 -0.31 -5.36
CA ALA A 301 11.91 -1.25 -4.93
C ALA A 301 13.13 -1.15 -5.84
N GLY A 302 14.32 -1.33 -5.28
CA GLY A 302 15.54 -1.23 -6.06
C GLY A 302 16.79 -1.52 -5.26
N THR A 303 17.88 -1.53 -5.99
CA THR A 303 19.25 -1.54 -5.48
C THR A 303 19.70 -0.10 -5.19
N ARG A 304 20.94 0.09 -4.79
CA ARG A 304 21.52 1.42 -4.64
C ARG A 304 21.54 2.22 -5.95
N ASP A 305 21.65 1.53 -7.08
CA ASP A 305 21.92 2.15 -8.39
C ASP A 305 20.72 2.10 -9.34
N PHE A 306 19.79 1.15 -9.16
CA PHE A 306 18.68 0.92 -10.08
C PHE A 306 17.37 0.62 -9.35
N ILE A 307 16.27 1.14 -9.90
CA ILE A 307 14.92 0.73 -9.54
C ILE A 307 14.61 -0.57 -10.28
N THR A 308 14.25 -1.62 -9.55
CA THR A 308 13.93 -2.94 -10.09
C THR A 308 12.44 -3.21 -10.21
N ALA A 309 11.61 -2.54 -9.42
CA ALA A 309 10.16 -2.57 -9.54
C ALA A 309 9.53 -1.29 -9.02
N LEU A 310 8.39 -0.93 -9.58
CA LEU A 310 7.56 0.16 -9.10
C LEU A 310 6.08 -0.16 -9.31
N GLN A 311 5.23 0.42 -8.46
CA GLN A 311 3.78 0.45 -8.62
C GLN A 311 3.30 1.84 -8.22
N LEU A 312 2.57 2.50 -9.11
CA LEU A 312 1.99 3.81 -8.87
C LEU A 312 0.47 3.69 -8.92
N ASP A 313 -0.17 3.98 -7.80
CA ASP A 313 -1.61 4.14 -7.69
C ASP A 313 -1.92 5.61 -7.33
N THR A 314 -2.69 6.30 -8.14
CA THR A 314 -3.07 7.70 -7.92
C THR A 314 -4.58 7.89 -7.99
N LYS A 315 -5.10 8.80 -7.18
CA LYS A 315 -6.49 9.25 -7.18
C LYS A 315 -6.66 10.58 -7.94
N LEU A 316 -5.55 11.12 -8.47
CA LEU A 316 -5.53 12.34 -9.28
C LEU A 316 -5.47 11.99 -10.77
N ASP A 317 -6.00 12.84 -11.62
CA ASP A 317 -6.00 12.67 -13.08
C ASP A 317 -4.60 12.70 -13.71
N GLY A 318 -3.61 13.17 -12.96
CA GLY A 318 -2.20 13.19 -13.36
C GLY A 318 -1.33 13.70 -12.22
N LEU A 319 -0.04 13.39 -12.30
CA LEU A 319 0.97 13.83 -11.34
C LEU A 319 2.07 14.62 -12.06
N PRO A 320 2.47 15.78 -11.54
CA PRO A 320 3.67 16.47 -12.01
C PRO A 320 4.91 15.59 -11.88
N SER A 321 5.82 15.66 -12.85
CA SER A 321 7.09 14.89 -12.82
C SER A 321 7.92 15.19 -11.57
N GLU A 322 7.83 16.42 -11.07
CA GLU A 322 8.54 16.90 -9.89
C GLU A 322 8.11 16.17 -8.62
N VAL A 323 6.83 15.80 -8.52
CA VAL A 323 6.30 15.01 -7.38
C VAL A 323 6.93 13.63 -7.34
N LEU A 324 6.99 12.95 -8.49
CA LEU A 324 7.60 11.61 -8.59
C LEU A 324 9.12 11.67 -8.38
N ALA A 325 9.77 12.70 -8.90
CA ALA A 325 11.20 12.93 -8.68
C ALA A 325 11.50 13.22 -7.20
N GLY A 326 10.67 14.01 -6.53
CA GLY A 326 10.78 14.28 -5.11
C GLY A 326 10.56 13.04 -4.24
N ALA A 327 9.59 12.20 -4.60
CA ALA A 327 9.33 10.92 -3.92
C ALA A 327 10.49 9.93 -4.10
#